data_6b9003db0c6bb12001b4cb563f06fe43
#
_entry.id   6b9003db0c6bb12001b4cb563f06fe43
#
_cell.length_a   1.000
_cell.length_b   1.000
_cell.length_c   1.000
_cell.angle_alpha   90.00
_cell.angle_beta   90.00
_cell.angle_gamma   90.00
#
_symmetry.space_group_name_H-M   'P 1'
#
loop_
_entity.id
_entity.type
_entity.pdbx_description
1 polymer ?
#
loop_
_entity_poly.entity_id
_entity_poly.type
_entity_poly.pdbx_seq_one_letter_code
_entity_poly.pdbx_strand_id
1 'polypeptide(L)'
;MDTTLIIMAAGIGSRYGAGIKQLAKMGPNGEIIMDYSIRDAKEAGFNKVVFIIRKDIFEEFEEIIGSRIKDQIDVEYVFQELDDLPEGFEVPEGRTKPWGTGQAVLCCKDVVKEPFVIINADDYYGKEAFVKLHDFLVSGEDLGREFTMGMAGFILKNTLSDNGTVTRGVSVVDENGLLSQVHETTGIMMGEDGKIKCDLPDVQEWISPEDKVSM
;
A
#
# COMPACT_ATOMS: atom_id res chain seq x y z
N MET A 1 -1.56 17.15 -15.07
CA MET A 1 -0.35 16.86 -14.26
C MET A 1 -0.19 15.34 -14.26
N ASP A 2 1.03 14.86 -14.49
CA ASP A 2 1.28 13.43 -14.41
C ASP A 2 1.32 12.97 -12.94
N THR A 3 0.76 11.79 -12.70
CA THR A 3 0.68 11.18 -11.37
C THR A 3 0.94 9.69 -11.46
N THR A 4 1.70 9.15 -10.51
CA THR A 4 2.12 7.75 -10.50
C THR A 4 1.46 6.95 -9.38
N LEU A 5 1.00 5.75 -9.70
CA LEU A 5 0.67 4.72 -8.73
C LEU A 5 1.88 3.80 -8.54
N ILE A 6 2.45 3.75 -7.35
CA ILE A 6 3.51 2.81 -6.98
C ILE A 6 2.87 1.60 -6.29
N ILE A 7 3.16 0.40 -6.77
CA ILE A 7 2.64 -0.85 -6.20
C ILE A 7 3.80 -1.67 -5.63
N MET A 8 3.79 -1.86 -4.31
CA MET A 8 4.80 -2.68 -3.62
C MET A 8 4.47 -4.15 -3.74
N ALA A 9 5.18 -4.86 -4.60
CA ALA A 9 5.00 -6.27 -4.90
C ALA A 9 6.25 -7.14 -4.63
N ALA A 10 7.32 -6.58 -4.07
CA ALA A 10 8.56 -7.31 -3.74
C ALA A 10 8.41 -8.26 -2.55
N GLY A 11 7.47 -8.00 -1.63
CA GLY A 11 7.17 -8.81 -0.45
C GLY A 11 6.44 -10.13 -0.72
N ILE A 12 6.50 -10.65 -1.90
CA ILE A 12 5.79 -11.84 -2.39
C ILE A 12 6.08 -13.05 -1.50
N GLY A 13 5.09 -13.37 -0.67
CA GLY A 13 5.20 -14.42 0.33
C GLY A 13 5.41 -15.80 -0.29
N SER A 14 6.56 -16.37 0.00
CA SER A 14 6.96 -17.77 -0.27
C SER A 14 6.08 -18.82 0.44
N ARG A 15 4.94 -18.42 1.02
CA ARG A 15 4.13 -19.29 1.91
C ARG A 15 2.95 -19.98 1.24
N TYR A 16 2.68 -19.67 -0.02
CA TYR A 16 1.59 -20.31 -0.77
C TYR A 16 2.20 -21.22 -1.83
N GLY A 17 2.45 -22.51 -1.54
CA GLY A 17 2.76 -23.56 -2.54
C GLY A 17 3.44 -23.04 -3.81
N ALA A 18 3.50 -23.71 -4.88
CA ALA A 18 4.15 -23.27 -6.13
C ALA A 18 3.42 -22.08 -6.83
N GLY A 19 3.36 -20.87 -6.20
CA GLY A 19 2.76 -19.70 -6.85
C GLY A 19 2.92 -18.40 -6.06
N ILE A 20 2.90 -17.27 -6.77
CA ILE A 20 2.97 -15.92 -6.22
C ILE A 20 1.59 -15.53 -5.69
N LYS A 21 1.43 -15.37 -4.36
CA LYS A 21 0.14 -15.10 -3.69
C LYS A 21 -0.63 -13.90 -4.30
N GLN A 22 0.09 -12.82 -4.63
CA GLN A 22 -0.50 -11.62 -5.22
C GLN A 22 -1.08 -11.83 -6.63
N LEU A 23 -0.72 -12.95 -7.28
CA LEU A 23 -1.25 -13.34 -8.58
C LEU A 23 -2.42 -14.32 -8.47
N ALA A 24 -2.95 -14.54 -7.26
CA ALA A 24 -4.13 -15.36 -7.06
C ALA A 24 -5.34 -14.75 -7.77
N LYS A 25 -5.98 -15.53 -8.63
CA LYS A 25 -7.17 -15.13 -9.37
C LYS A 25 -8.36 -14.99 -8.42
N MET A 26 -8.96 -13.81 -8.40
CA MET A 26 -10.08 -13.45 -7.52
C MET A 26 -11.36 -13.17 -8.31
N GLY A 27 -11.24 -12.65 -9.52
CA GLY A 27 -12.36 -12.29 -10.37
C GLY A 27 -12.83 -13.42 -11.31
N PRO A 28 -14.04 -13.29 -11.87
CA PRO A 28 -14.66 -14.31 -12.71
C PRO A 28 -13.91 -14.54 -14.04
N ASN A 29 -13.14 -13.58 -14.53
CA ASN A 29 -12.34 -13.69 -15.75
C ASN A 29 -10.85 -13.88 -15.45
N GLY A 30 -10.50 -14.19 -14.19
CA GLY A 30 -9.13 -14.41 -13.75
C GLY A 30 -8.40 -13.14 -13.36
N GLU A 31 -9.15 -12.07 -13.03
CA GLU A 31 -8.59 -10.84 -12.47
C GLU A 31 -7.98 -11.13 -11.09
N ILE A 32 -6.92 -10.40 -10.77
CA ILE A 32 -6.28 -10.36 -9.45
C ILE A 32 -6.56 -9.03 -8.75
N ILE A 33 -6.21 -8.90 -7.47
CA ILE A 33 -6.45 -7.67 -6.69
C ILE A 33 -5.85 -6.43 -7.38
N MET A 34 -4.63 -6.54 -7.88
CA MET A 34 -3.95 -5.43 -8.57
C MET A 34 -4.70 -4.94 -9.82
N ASP A 35 -5.39 -5.80 -10.56
CA ASP A 35 -6.17 -5.37 -11.73
C ASP A 35 -7.26 -4.38 -11.34
N TYR A 36 -7.94 -4.61 -10.21
CA TYR A 36 -8.95 -3.70 -9.69
C TYR A 36 -8.33 -2.39 -9.22
N SER A 37 -7.22 -2.44 -8.49
CA SER A 37 -6.51 -1.25 -8.03
C SER A 37 -6.01 -0.39 -9.19
N ILE A 38 -5.42 -1.00 -10.23
CA ILE A 38 -4.92 -0.28 -11.42
C ILE A 38 -6.07 0.34 -12.22
N ARG A 39 -7.16 -0.39 -12.42
CA ARG A 39 -8.35 0.13 -13.09
C ARG A 39 -8.90 1.34 -12.35
N ASP A 40 -9.09 1.23 -11.04
CA ASP A 40 -9.67 2.31 -10.24
C ASP A 40 -8.74 3.52 -10.16
N ALA A 41 -7.43 3.33 -10.09
CA ALA A 41 -6.44 4.40 -10.15
C ALA A 41 -6.45 5.11 -11.53
N LYS A 42 -6.49 4.34 -12.63
CA LYS A 42 -6.61 4.90 -13.99
C LYS A 42 -7.88 5.73 -14.13
N GLU A 43 -9.02 5.23 -13.65
CA GLU A 43 -10.30 5.97 -13.66
C GLU A 43 -10.25 7.23 -12.79
N ALA A 44 -9.44 7.23 -11.72
CA ALA A 44 -9.21 8.40 -10.88
C ALA A 44 -8.30 9.46 -11.53
N GLY A 45 -7.53 9.09 -12.56
CA GLY A 45 -6.66 10.02 -13.30
C GLY A 45 -5.16 9.72 -13.25
N PHE A 46 -4.74 8.66 -12.56
CA PHE A 46 -3.34 8.22 -12.62
C PHE A 46 -3.00 7.76 -14.03
N ASN A 47 -1.83 8.13 -14.52
CA ASN A 47 -1.40 7.86 -15.90
C ASN A 47 -0.15 6.98 -15.98
N LYS A 48 0.48 6.63 -14.85
CA LYS A 48 1.64 5.75 -14.77
C LYS A 48 1.51 4.79 -13.58
N VAL A 49 1.98 3.55 -13.76
CA VAL A 49 2.13 2.55 -12.70
C VAL A 49 3.60 2.15 -12.62
N VAL A 50 4.14 2.13 -11.40
CA VAL A 50 5.48 1.62 -11.12
C VAL A 50 5.37 0.44 -10.17
N PHE A 51 5.84 -0.72 -10.59
CA PHE A 51 5.91 -1.90 -9.74
C PHE A 51 7.26 -2.00 -9.07
N ILE A 52 7.25 -2.13 -7.74
CA ILE A 52 8.43 -2.51 -6.97
C ILE A 52 8.40 -4.01 -6.79
N ILE A 53 9.29 -4.72 -7.46
CA ILE A 53 9.40 -6.19 -7.47
C ILE A 53 10.83 -6.64 -7.20
N ARG A 54 11.04 -7.95 -7.08
CA ARG A 54 12.37 -8.56 -7.10
C ARG A 54 12.72 -8.97 -8.53
N LYS A 55 14.00 -8.96 -8.88
CA LYS A 55 14.45 -9.37 -10.23
C LYS A 55 14.11 -10.81 -10.57
N ASP A 56 14.16 -11.71 -9.59
CA ASP A 56 13.93 -13.14 -9.79
C ASP A 56 12.50 -13.52 -10.20
N ILE A 57 11.53 -12.60 -10.00
CA ILE A 57 10.13 -12.82 -10.39
C ILE A 57 9.70 -12.00 -11.61
N PHE A 58 10.58 -11.18 -12.18
CA PHE A 58 10.23 -10.22 -13.22
C PHE A 58 9.55 -10.86 -14.44
N GLU A 59 10.12 -11.93 -14.96
CA GLU A 59 9.59 -12.58 -16.18
C GLU A 59 8.17 -13.12 -15.97
N GLU A 60 7.94 -13.82 -14.86
CA GLU A 60 6.60 -14.33 -14.51
C GLU A 60 5.61 -13.19 -14.24
N PHE A 61 6.06 -12.14 -13.56
CA PHE A 61 5.23 -10.98 -13.24
C PHE A 61 4.84 -10.22 -14.52
N GLU A 62 5.78 -9.98 -15.45
CA GLU A 62 5.53 -9.32 -16.71
C GLU A 62 4.56 -10.13 -17.59
N GLU A 63 4.70 -11.46 -17.64
CA GLU A 63 3.79 -12.32 -18.38
C GLU A 63 2.35 -12.23 -17.85
N ILE A 64 2.17 -12.21 -16.52
CA ILE A 64 0.85 -12.28 -15.90
C ILE A 64 0.19 -10.91 -15.81
N ILE A 65 0.93 -9.87 -15.44
CA ILE A 65 0.41 -8.53 -15.17
C ILE A 65 0.78 -7.54 -16.26
N GLY A 66 2.08 -7.40 -16.56
CA GLY A 66 2.57 -6.38 -17.45
C GLY A 66 1.92 -6.49 -18.83
N SER A 67 1.85 -7.70 -19.39
CA SER A 67 1.23 -7.94 -20.69
C SER A 67 -0.25 -7.53 -20.77
N ARG A 68 -0.96 -7.51 -19.64
CA ARG A 68 -2.39 -7.18 -19.57
C ARG A 68 -2.67 -5.68 -19.48
N ILE A 69 -1.74 -4.91 -18.94
CA ILE A 69 -1.97 -3.50 -18.60
C ILE A 69 -1.15 -2.51 -19.44
N LYS A 70 -0.05 -2.93 -20.05
CA LYS A 70 0.87 -2.07 -20.82
C LYS A 70 0.22 -1.27 -21.96
N ASP A 71 -0.86 -1.77 -22.54
CA ASP A 71 -1.63 -1.07 -23.58
C ASP A 71 -2.68 -0.11 -22.98
N GLN A 72 -2.80 -0.05 -21.66
CA GLN A 72 -3.82 0.71 -20.97
C GLN A 72 -3.28 1.90 -20.17
N ILE A 73 -2.06 1.78 -19.66
CA ILE A 73 -1.39 2.76 -18.82
C ILE A 73 0.12 2.57 -18.96
N ASP A 74 0.90 3.63 -18.75
CA ASP A 74 2.37 3.53 -18.73
C ASP A 74 2.83 2.66 -17.56
N VAL A 75 3.74 1.70 -17.83
CA VAL A 75 4.23 0.74 -16.83
C VAL A 75 5.74 0.78 -16.77
N GLU A 76 6.26 0.92 -15.56
CA GLU A 76 7.68 0.79 -15.27
C GLU A 76 7.92 -0.20 -14.12
N TYR A 77 9.12 -0.76 -14.05
CA TYR A 77 9.55 -1.70 -13.02
C TYR A 77 10.77 -1.18 -12.28
N VAL A 78 10.73 -1.29 -10.97
CA VAL A 78 11.84 -0.98 -10.07
C VAL A 78 12.13 -2.23 -9.25
N PHE A 79 13.42 -2.52 -9.05
CA PHE A 79 13.83 -3.71 -8.35
C PHE A 79 14.26 -3.38 -6.92
N GLN A 80 13.65 -4.07 -5.95
CA GLN A 80 14.07 -4.02 -4.56
C GLN A 80 15.04 -5.16 -4.29
N GLU A 81 16.34 -4.86 -4.27
CA GLU A 81 17.38 -5.84 -3.98
C GLU A 81 18.01 -5.58 -2.59
N LEU A 82 18.61 -6.61 -2.00
CA LEU A 82 19.20 -6.50 -0.66
C LEU A 82 20.43 -5.60 -0.63
N ASP A 83 21.18 -5.56 -1.70
CA ASP A 83 22.43 -4.81 -1.86
C ASP A 83 22.22 -3.38 -2.41
N ASP A 84 20.99 -3.03 -2.81
CA ASP A 84 20.65 -1.67 -3.22
C ASP A 84 20.43 -0.79 -1.97
N LEU A 85 21.54 -0.34 -1.40
CA LEU A 85 21.58 0.47 -0.19
C LEU A 85 22.25 1.83 -0.45
N PRO A 86 21.89 2.87 0.31
CA PRO A 86 22.60 4.12 0.29
C PRO A 86 24.08 3.95 0.68
N GLU A 87 24.92 4.87 0.21
CA GLU A 87 26.35 4.88 0.54
C GLU A 87 26.60 4.82 2.05
N GLY A 88 27.53 3.98 2.48
CA GLY A 88 27.87 3.78 3.89
C GLY A 88 27.06 2.72 4.62
N PHE A 89 26.12 2.06 3.93
CA PHE A 89 25.36 0.93 4.51
C PHE A 89 25.76 -0.39 3.84
N GLU A 90 25.78 -1.46 4.64
CA GLU A 90 26.09 -2.81 4.19
C GLU A 90 24.97 -3.77 4.59
N VAL A 91 24.82 -4.86 3.83
CA VAL A 91 23.88 -5.92 4.16
C VAL A 91 24.42 -6.70 5.36
N PRO A 92 23.69 -6.77 6.48
CA PRO A 92 24.10 -7.59 7.64
C PRO A 92 24.28 -9.05 7.24
N GLU A 93 25.29 -9.71 7.83
CA GLU A 93 25.54 -11.13 7.59
C GLU A 93 24.31 -11.98 7.89
N GLY A 94 23.97 -12.88 6.97
CA GLY A 94 22.82 -13.80 7.09
C GLY A 94 21.45 -13.16 6.80
N ARG A 95 21.38 -11.89 6.40
CA ARG A 95 20.11 -11.28 6.05
C ARG A 95 19.60 -11.82 4.70
N THR A 96 18.39 -12.37 4.71
CA THR A 96 17.71 -12.87 3.49
C THR A 96 16.36 -12.20 3.25
N LYS A 97 15.83 -11.49 4.27
CA LYS A 97 14.53 -10.79 4.15
C LYS A 97 14.72 -9.44 3.46
N PRO A 98 13.78 -9.04 2.59
CA PRO A 98 13.77 -7.69 2.01
C PRO A 98 13.84 -6.61 3.09
N TRP A 99 14.27 -5.42 2.70
CA TRP A 99 14.17 -4.23 3.54
C TRP A 99 12.70 -3.80 3.69
N GLY A 100 12.45 -2.84 4.58
CA GLY A 100 11.11 -2.31 4.80
C GLY A 100 10.59 -1.44 3.64
N THR A 101 9.35 -0.98 3.78
CA THR A 101 8.63 -0.17 2.78
C THR A 101 9.36 1.13 2.41
N GLY A 102 10.04 1.77 3.38
CA GLY A 102 10.82 2.98 3.12
C GLY A 102 11.93 2.77 2.09
N GLN A 103 12.68 1.66 2.18
CA GLN A 103 13.72 1.34 1.19
C GLN A 103 13.09 0.95 -0.16
N ALA A 104 11.96 0.24 -0.15
CA ALA A 104 11.23 -0.07 -1.38
C ALA A 104 10.89 1.23 -2.16
N VAL A 105 10.34 2.23 -1.47
CA VAL A 105 10.02 3.53 -2.08
C VAL A 105 11.30 4.26 -2.54
N LEU A 106 12.38 4.18 -1.77
CA LEU A 106 13.65 4.79 -2.14
C LEU A 106 14.21 4.25 -3.47
N CYS A 107 13.96 2.97 -3.79
CA CYS A 107 14.35 2.41 -5.09
C CYS A 107 13.69 3.14 -6.28
N CYS A 108 12.55 3.81 -6.07
CA CYS A 108 11.85 4.57 -7.11
C CYS A 108 12.44 5.95 -7.38
N LYS A 109 13.43 6.42 -6.62
CA LYS A 109 13.96 7.79 -6.63
C LYS A 109 14.41 8.32 -8.01
N ASP A 110 14.88 7.44 -8.88
CA ASP A 110 15.38 7.80 -10.21
C ASP A 110 14.34 7.66 -11.32
N VAL A 111 13.22 6.97 -11.03
CA VAL A 111 12.14 6.64 -11.97
C VAL A 111 10.91 7.53 -11.76
N VAL A 112 10.57 7.84 -10.52
CA VAL A 112 9.39 8.65 -10.16
C VAL A 112 9.82 10.05 -9.75
N LYS A 113 9.38 11.07 -10.49
CA LYS A 113 9.65 12.49 -10.24
C LYS A 113 8.36 13.30 -10.05
N GLU A 114 7.26 12.78 -10.47
CA GLU A 114 5.92 13.31 -10.35
C GLU A 114 5.29 12.94 -9.00
N PRO A 115 4.20 13.62 -8.58
CA PRO A 115 3.42 13.23 -7.42
C PRO A 115 2.92 11.79 -7.54
N PHE A 116 2.92 11.04 -6.44
CA PHE A 116 2.62 9.62 -6.45
C PHE A 116 1.83 9.15 -5.24
N VAL A 117 1.15 8.01 -5.40
CA VAL A 117 0.52 7.22 -4.33
C VAL A 117 1.19 5.88 -4.25
N ILE A 118 1.30 5.33 -3.05
CA ILE A 118 1.87 4.01 -2.78
C ILE A 118 0.78 3.10 -2.23
N ILE A 119 0.72 1.87 -2.75
CA ILE A 119 -0.16 0.81 -2.25
C ILE A 119 0.58 -0.52 -2.12
N ASN A 120 0.03 -1.42 -1.32
CA ASN A 120 0.42 -2.83 -1.30
C ASN A 120 -0.24 -3.58 -2.47
N ALA A 121 0.43 -4.58 -3.01
CA ALA A 121 -0.06 -5.38 -4.12
C ALA A 121 -1.21 -6.35 -3.74
N ASP A 122 -1.34 -6.69 -2.47
CA ASP A 122 -2.28 -7.67 -1.94
C ASP A 122 -3.46 -7.06 -1.16
N ASP A 123 -3.56 -5.73 -1.13
CA ASP A 123 -4.66 -5.01 -0.52
C ASP A 123 -5.53 -4.31 -1.58
N TYR A 124 -6.84 -4.23 -1.32
CA TYR A 124 -7.77 -3.45 -2.12
C TYR A 124 -8.32 -2.26 -1.34
N TYR A 125 -8.01 -1.07 -1.80
CA TYR A 125 -8.27 0.20 -1.11
C TYR A 125 -9.62 0.84 -1.47
N GLY A 126 -10.26 0.36 -2.54
CA GLY A 126 -11.51 0.92 -3.04
C GLY A 126 -11.34 2.17 -3.91
N LYS A 127 -12.23 2.34 -4.88
CA LYS A 127 -12.17 3.41 -5.88
C LYS A 127 -12.10 4.81 -5.25
N GLU A 128 -12.87 5.05 -4.18
CA GLU A 128 -12.95 6.37 -3.54
C GLU A 128 -11.59 6.82 -2.97
N ALA A 129 -10.78 5.88 -2.47
CA ALA A 129 -9.44 6.19 -1.97
C ALA A 129 -8.54 6.74 -3.10
N PHE A 130 -8.56 6.11 -4.28
CA PHE A 130 -7.79 6.58 -5.44
C PHE A 130 -8.24 7.96 -5.91
N VAL A 131 -9.55 8.20 -5.98
CA VAL A 131 -10.09 9.52 -6.37
C VAL A 131 -9.64 10.60 -5.40
N LYS A 132 -9.82 10.39 -4.08
CA LYS A 132 -9.43 11.39 -3.07
C LYS A 132 -7.93 11.67 -3.03
N LEU A 133 -7.11 10.61 -3.16
CA LEU A 133 -5.67 10.78 -3.18
C LEU A 133 -5.18 11.46 -4.45
N HIS A 134 -5.77 11.13 -5.61
CA HIS A 134 -5.46 11.82 -6.86
C HIS A 134 -5.83 13.30 -6.79
N ASP A 135 -7.05 13.63 -6.34
CA ASP A 135 -7.50 15.00 -6.16
C ASP A 135 -6.56 15.80 -5.24
N PHE A 136 -6.11 15.17 -4.13
CA PHE A 136 -5.11 15.75 -3.25
C PHE A 136 -3.78 16.02 -3.97
N LEU A 137 -3.25 15.06 -4.72
CA LEU A 137 -1.99 15.22 -5.45
C LEU A 137 -2.03 16.36 -6.49
N VAL A 138 -3.16 16.52 -7.18
CA VAL A 138 -3.30 17.53 -8.25
C VAL A 138 -3.82 18.88 -7.75
N SER A 139 -4.28 18.96 -6.49
CA SER A 139 -4.79 20.20 -5.89
C SER A 139 -3.72 21.30 -5.83
N GLY A 140 -2.44 20.90 -5.71
CA GLY A 140 -1.35 21.84 -5.48
C GLY A 140 -1.43 22.51 -4.10
N GLU A 141 -2.16 21.91 -3.14
CA GLU A 141 -2.30 22.47 -1.80
C GLU A 141 -0.94 22.55 -1.12
N ASP A 142 -0.52 23.77 -0.83
CA ASP A 142 0.72 24.06 -0.11
C ASP A 142 0.38 24.36 1.36
N LEU A 143 0.71 23.43 2.24
CA LEU A 143 0.53 23.60 3.69
C LEU A 143 1.68 24.41 4.33
N GLY A 144 2.55 25.03 3.54
CA GLY A 144 3.71 25.80 4.03
C GLY A 144 4.76 24.93 4.72
N ARG A 145 4.83 23.65 4.37
CA ARG A 145 5.79 22.68 4.89
C ARG A 145 6.71 22.19 3.79
N GLU A 146 7.89 21.73 4.17
CA GLU A 146 8.88 21.18 3.22
C GLU A 146 8.32 19.97 2.45
N PHE A 147 7.52 19.14 3.13
CA PHE A 147 6.85 17.99 2.53
C PHE A 147 5.37 18.01 2.88
N THR A 148 4.52 17.79 1.88
CA THR A 148 3.07 17.61 2.05
C THR A 148 2.72 16.17 1.64
N MET A 149 2.17 15.40 2.59
CA MET A 149 1.78 14.02 2.37
C MET A 149 0.34 13.81 2.81
N GLY A 150 -0.40 12.99 2.05
CA GLY A 150 -1.76 12.56 2.37
C GLY A 150 -1.82 11.05 2.63
N MET A 151 -2.74 10.63 3.47
CA MET A 151 -3.01 9.22 3.73
C MET A 151 -4.53 8.97 3.68
N ALA A 152 -4.96 7.94 2.96
CA ALA A 152 -6.34 7.49 3.02
C ALA A 152 -6.59 6.80 4.36
N GLY A 153 -7.48 7.36 5.17
CA GLY A 153 -7.95 6.76 6.41
C GLY A 153 -9.25 5.99 6.19
N PHE A 154 -9.28 4.73 6.58
CA PHE A 154 -10.43 3.84 6.46
C PHE A 154 -11.17 3.74 7.78
N ILE A 155 -12.51 3.63 7.74
CA ILE A 155 -13.31 3.42 8.95
C ILE A 155 -13.02 2.01 9.48
N LEU A 156 -12.56 1.89 10.71
CA LEU A 156 -12.05 0.66 11.32
C LEU A 156 -13.02 -0.52 11.16
N LYS A 157 -14.31 -0.34 11.48
CA LYS A 157 -15.30 -1.41 11.38
C LYS A 157 -15.42 -2.02 9.98
N ASN A 158 -15.12 -1.25 8.92
CA ASN A 158 -15.18 -1.70 7.53
C ASN A 158 -13.91 -2.46 7.10
N THR A 159 -12.91 -2.54 7.96
CA THR A 159 -11.61 -3.21 7.70
C THR A 159 -11.39 -4.44 8.57
N LEU A 160 -12.39 -4.83 9.35
CA LEU A 160 -12.33 -6.01 10.20
C LEU A 160 -12.51 -7.29 9.39
N SER A 161 -12.12 -8.42 9.98
CA SER A 161 -12.26 -9.75 9.39
C SER A 161 -13.22 -10.59 10.23
N ASP A 162 -14.11 -11.35 9.56
CA ASP A 162 -14.95 -12.34 10.21
C ASP A 162 -14.17 -13.60 10.62
N ASN A 163 -12.92 -13.75 10.13
CA ASN A 163 -12.11 -14.95 10.31
C ASN A 163 -10.89 -14.74 11.22
N GLY A 164 -10.96 -13.78 12.14
CA GLY A 164 -9.89 -13.53 13.10
C GLY A 164 -9.57 -12.04 13.28
N THR A 165 -8.46 -11.78 13.96
CA THR A 165 -8.02 -10.43 14.26
C THR A 165 -7.26 -9.80 13.09
N VAL A 166 -7.24 -8.46 13.06
CA VAL A 166 -6.46 -7.68 12.08
C VAL A 166 -5.44 -6.79 12.79
N THR A 167 -4.40 -6.38 12.05
CA THR A 167 -3.45 -5.35 12.47
C THR A 167 -3.69 -4.09 11.65
N ARG A 168 -3.77 -2.93 12.31
CA ARG A 168 -4.00 -1.63 11.66
C ARG A 168 -3.20 -0.52 12.34
N GLY A 169 -2.84 0.50 11.58
CA GLY A 169 -2.35 1.76 12.13
C GLY A 169 -3.53 2.63 12.54
N VAL A 170 -3.91 2.64 13.81
CA VAL A 170 -4.99 3.48 14.33
C VAL A 170 -4.54 4.92 14.33
N SER A 171 -5.24 5.77 13.57
CA SER A 171 -4.82 7.13 13.28
C SER A 171 -5.51 8.14 14.19
N VAL A 172 -4.74 9.00 14.84
CA VAL A 172 -5.23 10.16 15.58
C VAL A 172 -5.04 11.39 14.71
N VAL A 173 -6.12 12.10 14.43
CA VAL A 173 -6.10 13.35 13.66
C VAL A 173 -6.51 14.54 14.54
N ASP A 174 -5.94 15.71 14.26
CA ASP A 174 -6.31 16.95 14.92
C ASP A 174 -7.61 17.56 14.35
N GLU A 175 -8.02 18.69 14.90
CA GLU A 175 -9.21 19.43 14.48
C GLU A 175 -9.17 19.95 13.02
N ASN A 176 -7.97 20.02 12.42
CA ASN A 176 -7.75 20.42 11.03
C ASN A 176 -7.67 19.22 10.10
N GLY A 177 -7.84 17.99 10.60
CA GLY A 177 -7.71 16.75 9.84
C GLY A 177 -6.27 16.34 9.58
N LEU A 178 -5.28 16.94 10.25
CA LEU A 178 -3.88 16.55 10.12
C LEU A 178 -3.57 15.37 11.04
N LEU A 179 -2.79 14.43 10.50
CA LEU A 179 -2.34 13.26 11.24
C LEU A 179 -1.39 13.69 12.36
N SER A 180 -1.73 13.38 13.60
CA SER A 180 -0.89 13.67 14.78
C SER A 180 -0.15 12.43 15.28
N GLN A 181 -0.81 11.26 15.27
CA GLN A 181 -0.22 10.00 15.72
C GLN A 181 -0.77 8.81 14.93
N VAL A 182 0.01 7.74 14.85
CA VAL A 182 -0.41 6.41 14.37
C VAL A 182 0.00 5.38 15.42
N HIS A 183 -0.95 4.59 15.87
CA HIS A 183 -0.71 3.48 16.79
C HIS A 183 -0.82 2.17 16.04
N GLU A 184 0.32 1.52 15.76
CA GLU A 184 0.36 0.18 15.17
C GLU A 184 -0.26 -0.81 16.16
N THR A 185 -1.48 -1.25 15.87
CA THR A 185 -2.31 -2.00 16.80
C THR A 185 -2.63 -3.38 16.24
N THR A 186 -2.29 -4.41 16.99
CA THR A 186 -2.56 -5.83 16.69
C THR A 186 -3.78 -6.32 17.45
N GLY A 187 -4.26 -7.52 17.07
CA GLY A 187 -5.35 -8.18 17.77
C GLY A 187 -6.71 -7.49 17.64
N ILE A 188 -6.88 -6.61 16.66
CA ILE A 188 -8.13 -5.85 16.51
C ILE A 188 -9.24 -6.76 16.00
N MET A 189 -10.36 -6.77 16.72
CA MET A 189 -11.57 -7.47 16.35
C MET A 189 -12.83 -6.79 16.94
N MET A 190 -14.00 -7.11 16.38
CA MET A 190 -15.28 -6.74 17.00
C MET A 190 -15.61 -7.73 18.12
N GLY A 191 -15.86 -7.21 19.32
CA GLY A 191 -16.35 -8.00 20.43
C GLY A 191 -17.86 -8.29 20.33
N GLU A 192 -18.35 -9.29 21.07
CA GLU A 192 -19.78 -9.64 21.13
C GLU A 192 -20.64 -8.49 21.67
N ASP A 193 -20.04 -7.60 22.45
CA ASP A 193 -20.66 -6.39 23.01
C ASP A 193 -20.69 -5.20 22.03
N GLY A 194 -20.25 -5.40 20.79
CA GLY A 194 -20.17 -4.36 19.74
C GLY A 194 -19.02 -3.36 19.92
N LYS A 195 -18.11 -3.62 20.85
CA LYS A 195 -16.91 -2.81 21.05
C LYS A 195 -15.69 -3.41 20.37
N ILE A 196 -14.77 -2.56 19.98
CA ILE A 196 -13.47 -3.01 19.48
C ILE A 196 -12.64 -3.58 20.62
N LYS A 197 -11.97 -4.71 20.35
CA LYS A 197 -10.93 -5.30 21.19
C LYS A 197 -9.61 -5.27 20.46
N CYS A 198 -8.50 -5.06 21.17
CA CYS A 198 -7.15 -5.09 20.63
C CYS A 198 -6.12 -5.47 21.71
N ASP A 199 -4.88 -5.77 21.26
CA ASP A 199 -3.79 -6.18 22.16
C ASP A 199 -3.06 -5.00 22.83
N LEU A 200 -3.34 -3.76 22.43
CA LEU A 200 -2.67 -2.57 22.93
C LEU A 200 -3.55 -1.89 24.01
N PRO A 201 -3.23 -2.01 25.31
CA PRO A 201 -4.10 -1.54 26.39
C PRO A 201 -4.44 -0.05 26.31
N ASP A 202 -3.46 0.79 26.01
CA ASP A 202 -3.66 2.25 25.91
C ASP A 202 -4.61 2.63 24.77
N VAL A 203 -4.60 1.90 23.66
CA VAL A 203 -5.52 2.09 22.54
C VAL A 203 -6.90 1.51 22.86
N GLN A 204 -6.94 0.36 23.56
CA GLN A 204 -8.17 -0.32 23.96
C GLN A 204 -9.11 0.59 24.79
N GLU A 205 -8.57 1.54 25.53
CA GLU A 205 -9.36 2.45 26.36
C GLU A 205 -10.24 3.43 25.56
N TRP A 206 -9.80 3.79 24.34
CA TRP A 206 -10.46 4.82 23.54
C TRP A 206 -10.86 4.39 22.12
N ILE A 207 -10.37 3.26 21.63
CA ILE A 207 -10.63 2.81 20.26
C ILE A 207 -12.12 2.57 19.99
N SER A 208 -12.58 3.06 18.85
CA SER A 208 -13.98 3.02 18.41
C SER A 208 -14.11 2.38 17.03
N PRO A 209 -15.25 1.72 16.72
CA PRO A 209 -15.52 1.22 15.36
C PRO A 209 -15.47 2.30 14.26
N GLU A 210 -15.67 3.57 14.62
CA GLU A 210 -15.70 4.70 13.68
C GLU A 210 -14.33 5.39 13.51
N ASP A 211 -13.31 4.95 14.26
CA ASP A 211 -11.96 5.50 14.12
C ASP A 211 -11.37 5.22 12.75
N LYS A 212 -10.45 6.08 12.34
CA LYS A 212 -9.74 5.95 11.08
C LYS A 212 -8.47 5.14 11.26
N VAL A 213 -8.21 4.28 10.30
CA VAL A 213 -7.02 3.42 10.29
C VAL A 213 -6.34 3.45 8.93
N SER A 214 -5.03 3.21 8.92
CA SER A 214 -4.30 2.80 7.73
C SER A 214 -4.33 1.28 7.57
N MET A 215 -4.32 0.81 6.35
CA MET A 215 -4.20 -0.61 6.00
C MET A 215 -2.78 -0.90 5.54
#